data_a57ece0f414864822bc9060821f1c437
#
_entry.id   a57ece0f414864822bc9060821f1c437
#
_cell.length_a   1.000
_cell.length_b   1.000
_cell.length_c   1.000
_cell.angle_alpha   90.00
_cell.angle_beta   90.00
_cell.angle_gamma   90.00
#
_symmetry.space_group_name_H-M   'P 1'
#
loop_
_entity.id
_entity.type
_entity.pdbx_description
1 polymer ?
#
loop_
_entity_poly.entity_id
_entity_poly.type
_entity_poly.pdbx_seq_one_letter_code
_entity_poly.pdbx_strand_id
1 'polypeptide(L)'
;MALPRLEIDGEWFRGTDGRRYILRGVNLGGDCKVPFTPNGHTNIATDFSGHRTVSFVGRPFPLAEAGEHFSRLRAWGFNCLRLLTTWEAVEHAGPYQYDESYLDYFAALCRLADDYGLYVFIDFHQDVWSRMTGGDGAPGWLFDAVGLDFTKFHAAGAAHVMQYKYEFARGGRQEDNYPTMTWSQNYKYPANAIMWTLFFAGNTFCPDFMVQGRSAQDFLQEHYL
;
A
#
# COMPACT_ATOMS: atom_id res chain seq x y z
N MET A 1 30.63 -0.69 -1.69
CA MET A 1 30.88 -1.64 -2.82
C MET A 1 29.51 -1.94 -3.40
N ALA A 2 29.31 -1.69 -4.69
CA ALA A 2 28.00 -1.94 -5.34
C ALA A 2 27.59 -3.42 -5.18
N LEU A 3 26.30 -3.63 -4.97
CA LEU A 3 25.76 -5.00 -4.88
C LEU A 3 25.94 -5.73 -6.22
N PRO A 4 26.32 -7.02 -6.22
CA PRO A 4 26.32 -7.81 -7.42
C PRO A 4 24.89 -7.96 -7.97
N ARG A 5 24.73 -7.83 -9.27
CA ARG A 5 23.46 -8.18 -9.90
C ARG A 5 23.18 -9.66 -9.69
N LEU A 6 21.93 -9.98 -9.32
CA LEU A 6 21.48 -11.34 -9.10
C LEU A 6 20.79 -11.88 -10.37
N GLU A 7 21.07 -13.15 -10.66
CA GLU A 7 20.43 -13.93 -11.72
C GLU A 7 19.86 -15.21 -11.13
N ILE A 8 18.83 -15.77 -11.75
CA ILE A 8 18.27 -17.07 -11.37
C ILE A 8 19.13 -18.17 -11.97
N ASP A 9 19.67 -19.04 -11.10
CA ASP A 9 20.45 -20.21 -11.47
C ASP A 9 19.81 -21.47 -10.83
N GLY A 10 18.87 -22.06 -11.55
CA GLY A 10 18.03 -23.14 -11.02
C GLY A 10 17.19 -22.67 -9.84
N GLU A 11 17.43 -23.22 -8.67
CA GLU A 11 16.76 -22.87 -7.40
C GLU A 11 17.51 -21.80 -6.58
N TRP A 12 18.56 -21.20 -7.14
CA TRP A 12 19.44 -20.26 -6.45
C TRP A 12 19.45 -18.89 -7.10
N PHE A 13 19.71 -17.88 -6.30
CA PHE A 13 20.20 -16.61 -6.79
C PHE A 13 21.72 -16.66 -6.90
N ARG A 14 22.26 -16.34 -8.08
CA ARG A 14 23.69 -16.22 -8.32
C ARG A 14 24.05 -14.77 -8.62
N GLY A 15 25.04 -14.25 -7.91
CA GLY A 15 25.58 -12.94 -8.19
C GLY A 15 26.54 -12.95 -9.38
N THR A 16 26.74 -11.80 -10.01
CA THR A 16 27.76 -11.59 -11.06
C THR A 16 29.19 -11.83 -10.56
N ASP A 17 29.38 -11.89 -9.25
CA ASP A 17 30.63 -12.33 -8.59
C ASP A 17 30.79 -13.86 -8.50
N GLY A 18 29.84 -14.62 -9.07
CA GLY A 18 29.82 -16.08 -9.11
C GLY A 18 29.33 -16.77 -7.83
N ARG A 19 28.98 -16.01 -6.79
CA ARG A 19 28.53 -16.57 -5.50
C ARG A 19 27.02 -16.86 -5.54
N ARG A 20 26.60 -17.84 -4.75
CA ARG A 20 25.20 -18.07 -4.44
C ARG A 20 24.77 -17.15 -3.30
N TYR A 21 23.59 -16.55 -3.45
CA TYR A 21 23.04 -15.61 -2.49
C TYR A 21 21.79 -16.20 -1.82
N ILE A 22 21.76 -16.10 -0.50
CA ILE A 22 20.56 -16.34 0.31
C ILE A 22 20.07 -14.98 0.74
N LEU A 23 18.88 -14.58 0.28
CA LEU A 23 18.25 -13.33 0.67
C LEU A 23 17.64 -13.49 2.06
N ARG A 24 18.21 -12.78 3.02
CA ARG A 24 17.72 -12.67 4.40
C ARG A 24 17.15 -11.28 4.57
N GLY A 25 15.82 -11.20 4.50
CA GLY A 25 15.14 -9.92 4.46
C GLY A 25 14.24 -9.66 5.63
N VAL A 26 13.76 -8.45 5.68
CA VAL A 26 12.75 -7.96 6.60
C VAL A 26 11.71 -7.18 5.83
N ASN A 27 10.44 -7.27 6.27
CA ASN A 27 9.41 -6.38 5.78
C ASN A 27 9.65 -4.98 6.37
N LEU A 28 9.88 -4.01 5.49
CA LEU A 28 10.11 -2.64 5.89
C LEU A 28 8.88 -1.81 5.60
N GLY A 29 8.22 -1.37 6.66
CA GLY A 29 7.23 -0.34 6.56
C GLY A 29 5.79 -0.72 6.82
N GLY A 30 5.44 -1.08 8.05
CA GLY A 30 4.04 -1.03 8.47
C GLY A 30 3.39 0.35 8.24
N ASP A 31 4.17 1.40 8.37
CA ASP A 31 3.72 2.78 8.13
C ASP A 31 3.52 3.13 6.65
N CYS A 32 4.11 2.37 5.72
CA CYS A 32 3.89 2.57 4.28
C CYS A 32 2.43 2.38 3.84
N LYS A 33 1.61 1.77 4.67
CA LYS A 33 0.20 1.47 4.39
C LYS A 33 -0.73 2.67 4.54
N VAL A 34 -0.24 3.73 5.16
CA VAL A 34 -1.03 4.94 5.44
C VAL A 34 -0.24 6.19 5.08
N PRO A 35 -0.89 7.28 4.64
CA PRO A 35 -0.18 8.49 4.26
C PRO A 35 0.59 9.09 5.44
N PHE A 36 1.66 9.79 5.12
CA PHE A 36 2.40 10.60 6.08
C PHE A 36 1.62 11.87 6.44
N THR A 37 1.03 12.49 5.46
CA THR A 37 0.17 13.65 5.61
C THR A 37 -1.26 13.28 5.26
N PRO A 38 -2.22 13.49 6.15
CA PRO A 38 -2.15 14.07 7.50
C PRO A 38 -1.82 13.01 8.59
N ASN A 39 -0.58 12.91 9.01
CA ASN A 39 -0.07 12.13 10.16
C ASN A 39 -0.45 10.64 10.20
N GLY A 40 -0.62 9.99 9.07
CA GLY A 40 -0.94 8.56 9.00
C GLY A 40 -2.29 8.17 9.57
N HIS A 41 -3.11 9.10 10.00
CA HIS A 41 -4.41 8.77 10.56
C HIS A 41 -5.40 8.50 9.44
N THR A 42 -5.98 7.32 9.48
CA THR A 42 -7.28 7.09 8.85
C THR A 42 -8.28 7.77 9.75
N ASN A 43 -8.81 8.88 9.31
CA ASN A 43 -9.73 9.69 10.09
C ASN A 43 -11.02 8.93 10.44
N ILE A 44 -12.00 9.64 10.91
CA ILE A 44 -13.34 9.12 11.13
C ILE A 44 -13.82 8.41 9.85
N ALA A 45 -14.47 7.28 9.96
CA ALA A 45 -14.88 6.45 8.84
C ALA A 45 -15.72 7.15 7.76
N THR A 46 -16.35 8.25 8.12
CA THR A 46 -17.18 9.08 7.23
C THR A 46 -16.43 10.26 6.64
N ASP A 47 -15.16 10.47 7.01
CA ASP A 47 -14.39 11.62 6.58
C ASP A 47 -13.06 11.20 5.95
N PHE A 48 -13.10 10.96 4.66
CA PHE A 48 -11.93 10.81 3.81
C PHE A 48 -11.85 11.94 2.77
N SER A 49 -12.39 13.12 3.09
CA SER A 49 -12.50 14.24 2.14
C SER A 49 -11.15 14.67 1.56
N GLY A 50 -10.06 14.52 2.32
CA GLY A 50 -8.70 14.83 1.87
C GLY A 50 -7.98 13.70 1.14
N HIS A 51 -8.65 12.62 0.76
CA HIS A 51 -7.99 11.42 0.21
C HIS A 51 -7.21 11.68 -1.11
N ARG A 52 -7.56 12.72 -1.85
CA ARG A 52 -6.88 13.11 -3.10
C ARG A 52 -5.66 14.01 -2.88
N THR A 53 -5.43 14.47 -1.65
CA THR A 53 -4.35 15.40 -1.28
C THR A 53 -3.43 14.83 -0.20
N VAL A 54 -3.46 13.54 -0.01
CA VAL A 54 -2.55 12.84 0.90
C VAL A 54 -1.12 12.87 0.38
N SER A 55 -0.15 12.55 1.23
CA SER A 55 1.22 12.32 0.79
C SER A 55 1.82 11.15 1.56
N PHE A 56 2.53 10.29 0.86
CA PHE A 56 3.30 9.18 1.41
C PHE A 56 4.80 9.46 1.47
N VAL A 57 5.24 10.65 1.05
CA VAL A 57 6.63 11.09 1.21
C VAL A 57 7.02 11.05 2.68
N GLY A 58 8.08 10.32 3.01
CA GLY A 58 8.50 10.07 4.39
C GLY A 58 8.04 8.74 4.97
N ARG A 59 7.38 7.88 4.19
CA ARG A 59 7.02 6.50 4.58
C ARG A 59 7.93 5.47 3.90
N PRO A 60 8.58 4.54 4.64
CA PRO A 60 8.40 4.21 6.07
C PRO A 60 9.03 5.21 7.05
N PHE A 61 9.97 6.02 6.62
CA PHE A 61 10.65 7.04 7.40
C PHE A 61 11.22 8.15 6.49
N PRO A 62 11.50 9.34 7.00
CA PRO A 62 12.16 10.39 6.24
C PRO A 62 13.54 9.94 5.71
N LEU A 63 13.93 10.38 4.52
CA LEU A 63 15.24 10.05 3.93
C LEU A 63 16.42 10.37 4.87
N ALA A 64 16.31 11.41 5.69
CA ALA A 64 17.33 11.79 6.65
C ALA A 64 17.60 10.70 7.70
N GLU A 65 16.63 9.84 7.99
CA GLU A 65 16.74 8.75 8.97
C GLU A 65 17.17 7.42 8.33
N ALA A 66 17.06 7.31 7.01
CA ALA A 66 17.24 6.06 6.30
C ALA A 66 18.64 5.44 6.53
N GLY A 67 19.68 6.26 6.57
CA GLY A 67 21.04 5.80 6.83
C GLY A 67 21.20 5.09 8.17
N GLU A 68 20.57 5.59 9.23
CA GLU A 68 20.58 4.93 10.54
C GLU A 68 19.86 3.59 10.50
N HIS A 69 18.67 3.55 9.89
CA HIS A 69 17.87 2.33 9.79
C HIS A 69 18.59 1.25 8.97
N PHE A 70 19.12 1.62 7.81
CA PHE A 70 19.79 0.66 6.92
C PHE A 70 21.10 0.13 7.52
N SER A 71 21.90 0.99 8.18
CA SER A 71 23.12 0.55 8.86
C SER A 71 22.81 -0.44 9.99
N ARG A 72 21.74 -0.21 10.74
CA ARG A 72 21.27 -1.11 11.80
C ARG A 72 20.83 -2.47 11.24
N LEU A 73 20.05 -2.48 10.17
CA LEU A 73 19.62 -3.71 9.51
C LEU A 73 20.82 -4.51 8.96
N ARG A 74 21.78 -3.84 8.37
CA ARG A 74 23.04 -4.47 7.93
C ARG A 74 23.83 -5.05 9.09
N ALA A 75 23.93 -4.34 10.20
CA ALA A 75 24.62 -4.82 11.40
C ALA A 75 23.95 -6.09 11.99
N TRP A 76 22.64 -6.23 11.82
CA TRP A 76 21.89 -7.44 12.21
C TRP A 76 22.00 -8.59 11.21
N GLY A 77 22.69 -8.38 10.08
CA GLY A 77 22.94 -9.42 9.08
C GLY A 77 21.86 -9.54 7.99
N PHE A 78 20.93 -8.60 7.90
CA PHE A 78 20.00 -8.55 6.77
C PHE A 78 20.69 -8.06 5.50
N ASN A 79 20.27 -8.57 4.36
CA ASN A 79 20.79 -8.20 3.04
C ASN A 79 19.67 -7.92 2.02
N CYS A 80 18.41 -7.97 2.45
CA CYS A 80 17.26 -7.75 1.59
C CYS A 80 16.15 -7.02 2.36
N LEU A 81 15.43 -6.14 1.67
CA LEU A 81 14.24 -5.45 2.17
C LEU A 81 13.05 -5.80 1.27
N ARG A 82 11.94 -6.20 1.87
CA ARG A 82 10.64 -6.07 1.22
C ARG A 82 10.11 -4.68 1.53
N LEU A 83 10.23 -3.78 0.57
CA LEU A 83 9.82 -2.39 0.69
C LEU A 83 8.42 -2.22 0.11
N LEU A 84 7.48 -1.82 0.98
CA LEU A 84 6.09 -1.68 0.62
C LEU A 84 5.83 -0.32 -0.04
N THR A 85 5.02 -0.35 -1.08
CA THR A 85 4.33 0.81 -1.65
C THR A 85 2.87 0.44 -1.89
N THR A 86 2.00 1.42 -2.01
CA THR A 86 0.59 1.20 -2.29
C THR A 86 0.18 1.93 -3.57
N TRP A 87 -0.87 1.47 -4.21
CA TRP A 87 -1.45 2.19 -5.33
C TRP A 87 -1.83 3.63 -4.97
N GLU A 88 -2.45 3.81 -3.78
CA GLU A 88 -2.78 5.14 -3.28
C GLU A 88 -1.56 6.05 -3.15
N ALA A 89 -0.42 5.52 -2.75
CA ALA A 89 0.81 6.32 -2.63
C ALA A 89 1.26 6.92 -3.97
N VAL A 90 0.96 6.22 -5.06
CA VAL A 90 1.39 6.61 -6.40
C VAL A 90 0.34 7.45 -7.13
N GLU A 91 -0.96 7.13 -6.97
CA GLU A 91 -2.02 7.68 -7.82
C GLU A 91 -3.25 8.15 -7.01
N HIS A 92 -3.04 8.78 -5.85
CA HIS A 92 -4.14 9.22 -4.98
C HIS A 92 -5.00 10.34 -5.55
N ALA A 93 -4.43 11.23 -6.38
CA ALA A 93 -5.12 12.44 -6.84
C ALA A 93 -6.21 12.15 -7.88
N GLY A 94 -6.05 11.14 -8.69
CA GLY A 94 -7.00 10.74 -9.72
C GLY A 94 -6.32 9.95 -10.84
N PRO A 95 -7.09 9.49 -11.84
CA PRO A 95 -6.56 8.69 -12.92
C PRO A 95 -5.40 9.39 -13.65
N TYR A 96 -4.28 8.68 -13.81
CA TYR A 96 -3.04 9.16 -14.46
C TYR A 96 -2.40 10.40 -13.80
N GLN A 97 -2.78 10.72 -12.57
CA GLN A 97 -2.17 11.81 -11.78
C GLN A 97 -1.22 11.22 -10.76
N TYR A 98 0.00 10.93 -11.20
CA TYR A 98 1.03 10.30 -10.38
C TYR A 98 1.69 11.30 -9.43
N ASP A 99 1.95 10.89 -8.19
CA ASP A 99 2.71 11.67 -7.23
C ASP A 99 4.21 11.53 -7.50
N GLU A 100 4.72 12.40 -8.38
CA GLU A 100 6.14 12.43 -8.76
C GLU A 100 7.05 12.65 -7.54
N SER A 101 6.59 13.42 -6.55
CA SER A 101 7.36 13.64 -5.32
C SER A 101 7.54 12.35 -4.52
N TYR A 102 6.49 11.51 -4.48
CA TYR A 102 6.58 10.21 -3.85
C TYR A 102 7.46 9.25 -4.65
N LEU A 103 7.33 9.23 -5.97
CA LEU A 103 8.17 8.39 -6.84
C LEU A 103 9.66 8.75 -6.71
N ASP A 104 10.00 10.04 -6.68
CA ASP A 104 11.36 10.53 -6.46
C ASP A 104 11.90 10.11 -5.08
N TYR A 105 11.09 10.27 -4.04
CA TYR A 105 11.41 9.84 -2.69
C TYR A 105 11.66 8.33 -2.62
N PHE A 106 10.75 7.53 -3.19
CA PHE A 106 10.84 6.07 -3.18
C PHE A 106 12.07 5.57 -3.94
N ALA A 107 12.35 6.17 -5.11
CA ALA A 107 13.55 5.88 -5.88
C ALA A 107 14.84 6.25 -5.13
N ALA A 108 14.84 7.39 -4.40
CA ALA A 108 15.96 7.78 -3.58
C ALA A 108 16.18 6.80 -2.41
N LEU A 109 15.11 6.31 -1.79
CA LEU A 109 15.16 5.31 -0.74
C LEU A 109 15.76 3.98 -1.25
N CYS A 110 15.34 3.53 -2.44
CA CYS A 110 15.91 2.33 -3.07
C CYS A 110 17.40 2.49 -3.38
N ARG A 111 17.82 3.63 -3.92
CA ARG A 111 19.25 3.91 -4.17
C ARG A 111 20.08 3.91 -2.88
N LEU A 112 19.52 4.52 -1.85
CA LEU A 112 20.21 4.53 -0.55
C LEU A 112 20.31 3.13 0.05
N ALA A 113 19.31 2.27 -0.11
CA ALA A 113 19.38 0.86 0.31
C ALA A 113 20.53 0.12 -0.39
N ASP A 114 20.74 0.35 -1.69
CA ASP A 114 21.88 -0.20 -2.46
C ASP A 114 23.23 0.27 -1.89
N ASP A 115 23.36 1.54 -1.55
CA ASP A 115 24.57 2.10 -0.92
C ASP A 115 24.93 1.39 0.40
N TYR A 116 23.92 0.93 1.15
CA TYR A 116 24.10 0.14 2.37
C TYR A 116 24.20 -1.37 2.11
N GLY A 117 24.20 -1.82 0.86
CA GLY A 117 24.33 -3.23 0.51
C GLY A 117 23.06 -4.05 0.79
N LEU A 118 21.89 -3.46 0.64
CA LEU A 118 20.58 -4.07 0.82
C LEU A 118 19.89 -4.21 -0.55
N TYR A 119 19.60 -5.44 -0.96
CA TYR A 119 18.69 -5.67 -2.08
C TYR A 119 17.28 -5.22 -1.71
N VAL A 120 16.56 -4.70 -2.68
CA VAL A 120 15.17 -4.28 -2.48
C VAL A 120 14.24 -5.16 -3.30
N PHE A 121 13.24 -5.71 -2.64
CA PHE A 121 12.07 -6.34 -3.23
C PHE A 121 10.90 -5.37 -3.06
N ILE A 122 10.43 -4.79 -4.15
CA ILE A 122 9.30 -3.85 -4.13
C ILE A 122 8.01 -4.66 -4.03
N ASP A 123 7.19 -4.32 -3.05
CA ASP A 123 5.89 -4.91 -2.83
C ASP A 123 4.79 -3.87 -3.09
N PHE A 124 4.03 -4.08 -4.16
CA PHE A 124 2.80 -3.33 -4.42
C PHE A 124 1.71 -3.86 -3.50
N HIS A 125 1.69 -3.30 -2.30
CA HIS A 125 0.91 -3.85 -1.20
C HIS A 125 -0.56 -3.53 -1.31
N GLN A 126 -1.37 -4.53 -1.00
CA GLN A 126 -2.83 -4.47 -1.11
C GLN A 126 -3.47 -5.32 -0.02
N ASP A 127 -4.17 -4.69 0.90
CA ASP A 127 -4.97 -5.36 1.90
C ASP A 127 -6.41 -4.82 1.89
N VAL A 128 -7.39 -5.70 1.74
CA VAL A 128 -8.82 -5.39 1.86
C VAL A 128 -9.21 -4.18 1.02
N TRP A 129 -8.65 -4.06 -0.17
CA TRP A 129 -8.85 -3.05 -1.19
C TRP A 129 -8.28 -1.67 -0.86
N SER A 130 -8.69 -1.02 0.23
CA SER A 130 -8.38 0.39 0.49
C SER A 130 -8.45 0.75 1.97
N ARG A 131 -7.90 1.89 2.35
CA ARG A 131 -8.11 2.47 3.69
C ARG A 131 -9.58 2.71 3.98
N MET A 132 -10.36 3.07 2.99
CA MET A 132 -11.80 3.31 3.09
C MET A 132 -12.60 2.03 3.37
N THR A 133 -11.99 0.88 3.21
CA THR A 133 -12.59 -0.43 3.47
C THR A 133 -11.87 -1.22 4.56
N GLY A 134 -11.02 -0.55 5.33
CA GLY A 134 -10.38 -1.13 6.51
C GLY A 134 -9.06 -1.83 6.26
N GLY A 135 -8.45 -1.58 5.11
CA GLY A 135 -7.15 -2.09 4.73
C GLY A 135 -6.20 -1.00 4.25
N ASP A 136 -5.61 -1.22 3.10
CA ASP A 136 -4.74 -0.30 2.38
C ASP A 136 -4.63 -0.73 0.90
N GLY A 137 -4.01 0.07 0.08
CA GLY A 137 -3.74 -0.26 -1.32
C GLY A 137 -4.35 0.74 -2.28
N ALA A 138 -5.60 0.53 -2.68
CA ALA A 138 -6.26 1.29 -3.71
C ALA A 138 -6.68 2.70 -3.24
N PRO A 139 -6.55 3.73 -4.11
CA PRO A 139 -6.99 5.09 -3.80
C PRO A 139 -8.51 5.24 -3.79
N GLY A 140 -8.99 6.24 -3.03
CA GLY A 140 -10.42 6.47 -2.84
C GLY A 140 -11.18 6.85 -4.10
N TRP A 141 -10.55 7.50 -5.08
CA TRP A 141 -11.20 7.92 -6.31
C TRP A 141 -11.73 6.77 -7.17
N LEU A 142 -11.23 5.54 -6.96
CA LEU A 142 -11.75 4.35 -7.64
C LEU A 142 -13.19 4.01 -7.22
N PHE A 143 -13.55 4.28 -5.98
CA PHE A 143 -14.93 4.11 -5.55
C PHE A 143 -15.85 5.09 -6.29
N ASP A 144 -15.44 6.35 -6.39
CA ASP A 144 -16.19 7.36 -7.16
C ASP A 144 -16.35 6.90 -8.62
N ALA A 145 -15.28 6.37 -9.22
CA ALA A 145 -15.27 5.92 -10.62
C ALA A 145 -16.26 4.79 -10.89
N VAL A 146 -16.48 3.90 -9.92
CA VAL A 146 -17.45 2.79 -10.03
C VAL A 146 -18.82 3.14 -9.40
N GLY A 147 -19.03 4.38 -8.97
CA GLY A 147 -20.29 4.85 -8.44
C GLY A 147 -20.59 4.44 -7.00
N LEU A 148 -19.55 4.13 -6.22
CA LEU A 148 -19.66 3.81 -4.79
C LEU A 148 -19.29 5.02 -3.93
N ASP A 149 -20.10 5.31 -2.94
CA ASP A 149 -19.87 6.39 -1.96
C ASP A 149 -19.27 5.82 -0.67
N PHE A 150 -17.95 5.83 -0.57
CA PHE A 150 -17.23 5.27 0.57
C PHE A 150 -17.52 6.01 1.89
N THR A 151 -17.98 7.26 1.84
CA THR A 151 -18.37 8.00 3.06
C THR A 151 -19.57 7.38 3.77
N LYS A 152 -20.34 6.56 3.08
CA LYS A 152 -21.52 5.84 3.61
C LYS A 152 -21.23 4.40 4.00
N PHE A 153 -20.06 3.86 3.68
CA PHE A 153 -19.78 2.43 3.89
C PHE A 153 -19.98 1.97 5.32
N HIS A 154 -19.51 2.74 6.28
CA HIS A 154 -19.67 2.38 7.69
C HIS A 154 -21.14 2.35 8.12
N ALA A 155 -21.90 3.40 7.80
CA ALA A 155 -23.32 3.49 8.17
C ALA A 155 -24.16 2.41 7.49
N ALA A 156 -23.79 2.02 6.28
CA ALA A 156 -24.47 0.96 5.52
C ALA A 156 -24.02 -0.46 5.90
N GLY A 157 -23.02 -0.60 6.79
CA GLY A 157 -22.40 -1.89 7.07
C GLY A 157 -21.68 -2.51 5.87
N ALA A 158 -21.28 -1.68 4.89
CA ALA A 158 -20.66 -2.12 3.65
C ALA A 158 -19.14 -2.30 3.75
N ALA A 159 -18.52 -1.71 4.77
CA ALA A 159 -17.11 -1.89 5.10
C ALA A 159 -16.88 -1.70 6.59
N HIS A 160 -15.77 -2.26 7.09
CA HIS A 160 -15.28 -2.02 8.44
C HIS A 160 -13.99 -1.23 8.37
N VAL A 161 -14.01 0.00 8.89
CA VAL A 161 -12.81 0.85 8.92
C VAL A 161 -12.15 0.72 10.28
N MET A 162 -10.89 0.34 10.30
CA MET A 162 -10.17 -0.04 11.52
C MET A 162 -10.14 1.07 12.57
N GLN A 163 -9.91 2.31 12.15
CA GLN A 163 -9.74 3.44 13.05
C GLN A 163 -11.06 4.11 13.45
N TYR A 164 -12.20 3.59 13.04
CA TYR A 164 -13.50 4.23 13.28
C TYR A 164 -13.80 4.53 14.75
N LYS A 165 -13.39 3.63 15.65
CA LYS A 165 -13.63 3.75 17.09
C LYS A 165 -12.42 4.20 17.89
N TYR A 166 -11.29 4.48 17.23
CA TYR A 166 -10.07 4.85 17.90
C TYR A 166 -9.95 6.37 18.02
N GLU A 167 -10.05 6.86 19.25
CA GLU A 167 -9.99 8.30 19.54
C GLU A 167 -8.56 8.69 19.98
N PHE A 168 -7.66 8.90 19.03
CA PHE A 168 -6.29 9.35 19.31
C PHE A 168 -6.24 10.61 20.16
N ALA A 169 -7.11 11.55 19.89
CA ALA A 169 -7.16 12.83 20.61
C ALA A 169 -7.40 12.69 22.12
N ARG A 170 -7.96 11.57 22.56
CA ARG A 170 -8.23 11.28 23.97
C ARG A 170 -7.20 10.35 24.60
N GLY A 171 -6.13 10.01 23.89
CA GLY A 171 -5.06 9.17 24.41
C GLY A 171 -5.49 7.73 24.76
N GLY A 172 -6.59 7.25 24.22
CA GLY A 172 -7.05 5.89 24.43
C GLY A 172 -6.08 4.87 23.83
N ARG A 173 -5.94 3.71 24.50
CA ARG A 173 -5.20 2.59 23.94
C ARG A 173 -6.04 1.89 22.87
N GLN A 174 -5.35 1.37 21.87
CA GLN A 174 -6.01 0.67 20.76
C GLN A 174 -6.86 -0.51 21.24
N GLU A 175 -6.35 -1.30 22.14
CA GLU A 175 -7.05 -2.45 22.72
C GLU A 175 -8.33 -2.10 23.48
N ASP A 176 -8.46 -0.89 23.99
CA ASP A 176 -9.65 -0.44 24.73
C ASP A 176 -10.80 -0.04 23.77
N ASN A 177 -10.46 0.37 22.55
CA ASN A 177 -11.41 0.98 21.62
C ASN A 177 -11.63 0.17 20.34
N TYR A 178 -10.76 -0.79 20.07
CA TYR A 178 -10.85 -1.63 18.89
C TYR A 178 -11.75 -2.84 19.15
N PRO A 179 -12.75 -3.06 18.32
CA PRO A 179 -13.44 -4.34 18.33
C PRO A 179 -12.46 -5.42 17.91
N THR A 180 -12.58 -6.59 18.50
CA THR A 180 -11.86 -7.76 18.03
C THR A 180 -12.20 -7.96 16.54
N MET A 181 -11.24 -7.73 15.68
CA MET A 181 -11.41 -7.84 14.26
C MET A 181 -10.49 -8.90 13.71
N THR A 182 -11.06 -9.84 13.00
CA THR A 182 -10.26 -10.74 12.21
C THR A 182 -10.01 -10.07 10.87
N TRP A 183 -8.80 -9.58 10.66
CA TRP A 183 -8.37 -8.88 9.46
C TRP A 183 -8.83 -9.57 8.16
N SER A 184 -8.58 -10.87 8.07
CA SER A 184 -8.96 -11.70 6.92
C SER A 184 -10.46 -11.79 6.67
N GLN A 185 -11.32 -11.30 7.56
CA GLN A 185 -12.76 -11.32 7.37
C GLN A 185 -13.29 -10.05 6.69
N ASN A 186 -12.50 -9.00 6.59
CA ASN A 186 -12.95 -7.74 6.00
C ASN A 186 -13.30 -7.86 4.52
N TYR A 187 -12.71 -8.80 3.79
CA TYR A 187 -13.07 -9.05 2.38
C TYR A 187 -14.52 -9.50 2.18
N LYS A 188 -15.21 -9.96 3.24
CA LYS A 188 -16.61 -10.36 3.19
C LYS A 188 -17.58 -9.17 3.10
N TYR A 189 -17.12 -7.99 3.47
CA TYR A 189 -17.98 -6.81 3.41
C TYR A 189 -18.28 -6.44 1.97
N PRO A 190 -19.53 -5.99 1.67
CA PRO A 190 -20.00 -5.76 0.31
C PRO A 190 -19.10 -4.88 -0.53
N ALA A 191 -18.55 -3.79 0.02
CA ALA A 191 -17.68 -2.90 -0.72
C ALA A 191 -16.43 -3.61 -1.25
N ASN A 192 -15.79 -4.42 -0.40
CA ASN A 192 -14.63 -5.23 -0.81
C ASN A 192 -15.00 -6.29 -1.84
N ALA A 193 -16.10 -7.01 -1.59
CA ALA A 193 -16.56 -8.06 -2.50
C ALA A 193 -16.85 -7.49 -3.89
N ILE A 194 -17.49 -6.33 -3.97
CA ILE A 194 -17.79 -5.63 -5.23
C ILE A 194 -16.50 -5.26 -5.94
N MET A 195 -15.57 -4.55 -5.26
CA MET A 195 -14.34 -4.08 -5.89
C MET A 195 -13.46 -5.23 -6.38
N TRP A 196 -13.30 -6.29 -5.59
CA TRP A 196 -12.55 -7.47 -6.01
C TRP A 196 -13.23 -8.22 -7.17
N THR A 197 -14.55 -8.29 -7.18
CA THR A 197 -15.28 -8.89 -8.30
C THR A 197 -15.09 -8.08 -9.57
N LEU A 198 -15.20 -6.76 -9.51
CA LEU A 198 -14.95 -5.88 -10.66
C LEU A 198 -13.53 -6.01 -11.17
N PHE A 199 -12.55 -6.06 -10.26
CA PHE A 199 -11.13 -6.14 -10.62
C PHE A 199 -10.74 -7.48 -11.28
N PHE A 200 -11.16 -8.61 -10.72
CA PHE A 200 -10.74 -9.92 -11.22
C PHE A 200 -11.71 -10.59 -12.20
N ALA A 201 -12.97 -10.26 -12.16
CA ALA A 201 -14.00 -10.96 -12.89
C ALA A 201 -15.12 -10.05 -13.40
N GLY A 202 -14.87 -8.75 -13.49
CA GLY A 202 -15.84 -7.76 -13.97
C GLY A 202 -16.36 -8.10 -15.37
N ASN A 203 -15.50 -8.48 -16.29
CA ASN A 203 -15.86 -8.86 -17.65
C ASN A 203 -16.77 -10.11 -17.72
N THR A 204 -16.74 -10.95 -16.67
CA THR A 204 -17.60 -12.15 -16.59
C THR A 204 -18.93 -11.88 -15.93
N PHE A 205 -18.92 -11.16 -14.79
CA PHE A 205 -20.12 -10.99 -13.97
C PHE A 205 -20.85 -9.66 -14.20
N CYS A 206 -20.17 -8.66 -14.75
CA CYS A 206 -20.69 -7.33 -15.02
C CYS A 206 -20.23 -6.82 -16.40
N PRO A 207 -20.45 -7.59 -17.50
CA PRO A 207 -19.86 -7.29 -18.81
C PRO A 207 -20.28 -5.92 -19.38
N ASP A 208 -21.46 -5.45 -19.00
CA ASP A 208 -22.03 -4.17 -19.47
C ASP A 208 -21.67 -3.00 -18.55
N PHE A 209 -20.96 -3.25 -17.46
CA PHE A 209 -20.58 -2.17 -16.54
C PHE A 209 -19.33 -1.46 -17.03
N MET A 210 -19.55 -0.23 -17.53
CA MET A 210 -18.52 0.56 -18.15
C MET A 210 -18.09 1.73 -17.25
N VAL A 211 -16.80 1.96 -17.18
CA VAL A 211 -16.16 3.11 -16.50
C VAL A 211 -15.35 3.86 -17.53
N GLN A 212 -15.68 5.13 -17.77
CA GLN A 212 -15.01 5.97 -18.76
C GLN A 212 -14.87 5.34 -20.16
N GLY A 213 -15.89 4.59 -20.59
CA GLY A 213 -15.92 3.95 -21.90
C GLY A 213 -15.17 2.62 -22.02
N ARG A 214 -14.68 2.07 -20.90
CA ARG A 214 -14.04 0.75 -20.81
C ARG A 214 -14.82 -0.17 -19.89
N SER A 215 -14.61 -1.48 -19.99
CA SER A 215 -15.12 -2.36 -18.97
C SER A 215 -14.52 -1.99 -17.60
N ALA A 216 -15.31 -2.16 -16.54
CA ALA A 216 -14.82 -1.83 -15.19
C ALA A 216 -13.55 -2.62 -14.83
N GLN A 217 -13.44 -3.88 -15.26
CA GLN A 217 -12.24 -4.69 -15.04
C GLN A 217 -11.02 -4.09 -15.73
N ASP A 218 -11.11 -3.80 -17.02
CA ASP A 218 -9.98 -3.27 -17.80
C ASP A 218 -9.55 -1.90 -17.28
N PHE A 219 -10.51 -1.06 -16.90
CA PHE A 219 -10.23 0.24 -16.28
C PHE A 219 -9.46 0.08 -14.97
N LEU A 220 -9.94 -0.76 -14.05
CA LEU A 220 -9.30 -0.95 -12.76
C LEU A 220 -7.91 -1.59 -12.88
N GLN A 221 -7.75 -2.57 -13.77
CA GLN A 221 -6.47 -3.27 -13.94
C GLN A 221 -5.42 -2.39 -14.61
N GLU A 222 -5.81 -1.52 -15.54
CA GLU A 222 -4.87 -0.59 -16.18
C GLU A 222 -4.23 0.39 -15.20
N HIS A 223 -4.99 0.84 -14.21
CA HIS A 223 -4.48 1.78 -13.22
C HIS A 223 -3.67 1.12 -12.09
N TYR A 224 -3.74 -0.20 -11.95
CA TYR A 224 -3.05 -0.89 -10.85
C TYR A 224 -1.52 -0.99 -11.05
N LEU A 225 -1.03 -0.86 -12.27
CA LEU A 225 0.40 -1.01 -12.61
C LEU A 225 0.93 0.19 -13.36
#